data_9bc0def1ba9c63e838f492f72dcd3037
#
_entry.id   9bc0def1ba9c63e838f492f72dcd3037
#
_cell.length_a   1.000
_cell.length_b   1.000
_cell.length_c   1.000
_cell.angle_alpha   90.00
_cell.angle_beta   90.00
_cell.angle_gamma   90.00
#
_symmetry.space_group_name_H-M   'P 1'
#
loop_
_entity.id
_entity.type
_entity.pdbx_description
1 polymer ?
#
loop_
_entity_poly.entity_id
_entity_poly.type
_entity_poly.pdbx_seq_one_letter_code
_entity_poly.pdbx_strand_id
1 'polypeptide(L)'
;LRTRVFKQVKRILEVATDYAFDKNLWHNYLTYLLITNENPFSITCEKVGASEGSVNHFAKSDFKAFKELFDFDFSRIEDELGVDCFSRISDYQAIGKPELMYNKNVSEKVQALSERLETAKDENEFFDMVTDFYKAYGVGMFGLNKAFRIEECGDNNIRFRAINNMDKVVLSDLVGYEIQKQKLVENTEAFVEGRKANNVLLFGDSGTGKSTSIKAIVNEYYDQGLRMIEIYKHQFKDLSNVIAQIKNRNYRFIIYMDDLSF
;
A
#
# COMPACT_ATOMS: atom_id res chain seq x y z
N LEU A 1 9.27 21.00 26.16
CA LEU A 1 9.88 20.33 25.00
C LEU A 1 9.80 18.81 25.14
N ARG A 2 10.29 18.18 26.25
CA ARG A 2 10.24 16.72 26.50
C ARG A 2 8.85 16.10 26.22
N THR A 3 7.77 16.69 26.73
CA THR A 3 6.40 16.17 26.52
C THR A 3 6.04 16.11 25.03
N ARG A 4 6.49 17.06 24.22
CA ARG A 4 6.27 17.05 22.76
C ARG A 4 7.07 15.94 22.09
N VAL A 5 8.32 15.73 22.49
CA VAL A 5 9.17 14.66 21.99
C VAL A 5 8.53 13.30 22.27
N PHE A 6 8.18 13.02 23.51
CA PHE A 6 7.55 11.74 23.87
C PHE A 6 6.22 11.49 23.13
N LYS A 7 5.45 12.54 22.86
CA LYS A 7 4.22 12.41 22.05
C LYS A 7 4.51 11.96 20.63
N GLN A 8 5.59 12.45 20.01
CA GLN A 8 5.97 12.04 18.65
C GLN A 8 6.60 10.63 18.64
N VAL A 9 7.48 10.34 19.61
CA VAL A 9 8.03 8.99 19.76
C VAL A 9 6.92 7.95 19.98
N LYS A 10 5.92 8.27 20.81
CA LYS A 10 4.73 7.42 20.96
C LYS A 10 4.04 7.13 19.62
N ARG A 11 3.86 8.15 18.78
CA ARG A 11 3.24 7.99 17.44
C ARG A 11 4.08 7.09 16.53
N ILE A 12 5.41 7.21 16.56
CA ILE A 12 6.31 6.32 15.82
C ILE A 12 6.15 4.88 16.30
N LEU A 13 6.09 4.66 17.62
CA LEU A 13 5.91 3.33 18.20
C LEU A 13 4.54 2.72 17.89
N GLU A 14 3.47 3.53 17.83
CA GLU A 14 2.13 3.10 17.42
C GLU A 14 2.17 2.59 15.97
N VAL A 15 2.73 3.37 15.05
CA VAL A 15 2.87 2.94 13.64
C VAL A 15 3.77 1.72 13.51
N ALA A 16 4.91 1.70 14.22
CA ALA A 16 5.81 0.56 14.24
C ALA A 16 5.11 -0.72 14.76
N THR A 17 4.25 -0.56 15.76
CA THR A 17 3.47 -1.67 16.29
C THR A 17 2.43 -2.16 15.29
N ASP A 18 1.72 -1.27 14.60
CA ASP A 18 0.67 -1.61 13.64
C ASP A 18 1.23 -2.35 12.42
N TYR A 19 2.45 -2.03 12.00
CA TYR A 19 3.10 -2.63 10.82
C TYR A 19 4.25 -3.59 11.17
N ALA A 20 4.52 -3.84 12.44
CA ALA A 20 5.66 -4.66 12.90
C ALA A 20 7.00 -4.19 12.32
N PHE A 21 7.25 -2.87 12.33
CA PHE A 21 8.55 -2.33 11.92
C PHE A 21 9.64 -2.70 12.91
N ASP A 22 10.83 -2.92 12.41
CA ASP A 22 12.02 -3.35 13.13
C ASP A 22 13.23 -2.48 12.78
N LYS A 23 14.29 -2.58 13.55
CA LYS A 23 15.55 -1.86 13.36
C LYS A 23 15.37 -0.33 13.53
N ASN A 24 15.64 0.46 12.51
CA ASN A 24 15.55 1.92 12.55
C ASN A 24 14.12 2.42 12.35
N LEU A 25 13.37 2.61 13.45
CA LEU A 25 11.98 3.07 13.38
C LEU A 25 11.85 4.52 12.88
N TRP A 26 12.87 5.35 13.08
CA TRP A 26 12.86 6.72 12.56
C TRP A 26 12.87 6.72 11.03
N HIS A 27 13.78 5.97 10.42
CA HIS A 27 13.83 5.82 8.97
C HIS A 27 12.58 5.13 8.42
N ASN A 28 12.10 4.07 9.06
CA ASN A 28 10.86 3.39 8.67
C ASN A 28 9.66 4.34 8.73
N TYR A 29 9.57 5.19 9.75
CA TYR A 29 8.48 6.14 9.89
C TYR A 29 8.51 7.23 8.82
N LEU A 30 9.68 7.80 8.52
CA LEU A 30 9.85 8.77 7.42
C LEU A 30 9.48 8.15 6.07
N THR A 31 9.95 6.93 5.82
CA THR A 31 9.63 6.16 4.61
C THR A 31 8.12 5.90 4.51
N TYR A 32 7.50 5.49 5.62
CA TYR A 32 6.06 5.29 5.71
C TYR A 32 5.30 6.57 5.35
N LEU A 33 5.70 7.73 5.86
CA LEU A 33 5.08 9.02 5.51
C LEU A 33 5.22 9.34 4.02
N LEU A 34 6.39 9.10 3.42
CA LEU A 34 6.63 9.34 2.00
C LEU A 34 5.71 8.50 1.11
N ILE A 35 5.55 7.21 1.40
CA ILE A 35 4.81 6.31 0.52
C ILE A 35 3.31 6.24 0.80
N THR A 36 2.86 6.71 1.96
CA THR A 36 1.43 6.75 2.30
C THR A 36 0.77 8.09 1.99
N ASN A 37 1.54 9.17 1.83
CA ASN A 37 1.02 10.50 1.59
C ASN A 37 0.82 10.75 0.10
N GLU A 38 -0.45 10.78 -0.31
CA GLU A 38 -0.84 11.10 -1.68
C GLU A 38 -0.84 12.63 -1.90
N ASN A 39 -0.11 13.06 -2.91
CA ASN A 39 -0.10 14.44 -3.38
C ASN A 39 0.02 14.49 -4.91
N PRO A 40 -0.21 15.64 -5.57
CA PRO A 40 -0.14 15.72 -7.04
C PRO A 40 1.17 15.23 -7.66
N PHE A 41 2.31 15.44 -6.98
CA PHE A 41 3.60 14.96 -7.43
C PHE A 41 3.70 13.43 -7.35
N SER A 42 3.41 12.84 -6.19
CA SER A 42 3.52 11.39 -5.99
C SER A 42 2.55 10.60 -6.89
N ILE A 43 1.32 11.11 -7.08
CA ILE A 43 0.33 10.51 -8.01
C ILE A 43 0.79 10.65 -9.46
N THR A 44 1.47 11.73 -9.84
CA THR A 44 2.04 11.88 -11.18
C THR A 44 3.18 10.89 -11.39
N CYS A 45 4.08 10.75 -10.42
CA CYS A 45 5.17 9.77 -10.48
C CYS A 45 4.65 8.33 -10.57
N GLU A 46 3.56 7.99 -9.87
CA GLU A 46 2.89 6.70 -9.99
C GLU A 46 2.49 6.39 -11.45
N LYS A 47 2.03 7.40 -12.18
CA LYS A 47 1.52 7.23 -13.56
C LYS A 47 2.65 7.20 -14.61
N VAL A 48 3.56 8.15 -14.55
CA VAL A 48 4.51 8.42 -15.63
C VAL A 48 5.98 8.37 -15.18
N GLY A 49 6.23 8.16 -13.90
CA GLY A 49 7.56 8.28 -13.31
C GLY A 49 7.96 9.75 -13.09
N ALA A 50 9.20 9.98 -12.68
CA ALA A 50 9.77 11.30 -12.48
C ALA A 50 10.27 11.87 -13.83
N SER A 51 9.38 12.04 -14.81
CA SER A 51 9.71 12.70 -16.06
C SER A 51 10.08 14.17 -15.83
N GLU A 52 10.88 14.76 -16.74
CA GLU A 52 11.32 16.16 -16.62
C GLU A 52 10.13 17.12 -16.48
N GLY A 53 10.21 18.01 -15.50
CA GLY A 53 9.18 19.01 -15.24
C GLY A 53 9.53 19.94 -14.09
N SER A 54 8.98 21.16 -14.12
CA SER A 54 9.27 22.18 -13.09
C SER A 54 8.85 21.74 -11.68
N VAL A 55 7.85 20.88 -11.55
CA VAL A 55 7.40 20.33 -10.26
C VAL A 55 8.51 19.52 -9.57
N ASN A 56 9.40 18.86 -10.35
CA ASN A 56 10.49 18.09 -9.79
C ASN A 56 11.51 18.99 -9.06
N HIS A 57 11.65 20.24 -9.47
CA HIS A 57 12.54 21.16 -8.78
C HIS A 57 12.06 21.48 -7.35
N PHE A 58 10.75 21.69 -7.19
CA PHE A 58 10.15 21.86 -5.86
C PHE A 58 10.22 20.56 -5.04
N ALA A 59 9.87 19.43 -5.65
CA ALA A 59 9.94 18.14 -4.99
C ALA A 59 11.36 17.81 -4.52
N LYS A 60 12.40 18.08 -5.32
CA LYS A 60 13.81 17.88 -4.92
C LYS A 60 14.18 18.67 -3.67
N SER A 61 13.66 19.90 -3.51
CA SER A 61 13.86 20.68 -2.29
C SER A 61 13.28 19.99 -1.06
N ASP A 62 12.07 19.41 -1.18
CA ASP A 62 11.44 18.65 -0.11
C ASP A 62 12.20 17.35 0.19
N PHE A 63 12.65 16.65 -0.84
CA PHE A 63 13.46 15.43 -0.68
C PHE A 63 14.82 15.70 -0.06
N LYS A 64 15.42 16.86 -0.31
CA LYS A 64 16.62 17.31 0.41
C LYS A 64 16.34 17.38 1.91
N ALA A 65 15.24 18.02 2.31
CA ALA A 65 14.85 18.07 3.72
C ALA A 65 14.61 16.67 4.32
N PHE A 66 14.00 15.75 3.56
CA PHE A 66 13.83 14.36 3.99
C PHE A 66 15.19 13.66 4.14
N LYS A 67 16.14 13.85 3.23
CA LYS A 67 17.49 13.29 3.34
C LYS A 67 18.21 13.83 4.57
N GLU A 68 18.12 15.12 4.82
CA GLU A 68 18.66 15.74 6.04
C GLU A 68 18.04 15.14 7.32
N LEU A 69 16.75 14.81 7.31
CA LEU A 69 16.06 14.14 8.42
C LEU A 69 16.50 12.67 8.57
N PHE A 70 16.79 11.98 7.48
CA PHE A 70 17.34 10.61 7.52
C PHE A 70 18.71 10.58 8.15
N ASP A 71 19.59 11.53 7.80
CA ASP A 71 20.97 11.61 8.27
C ASP A 71 21.09 12.30 9.63
N PHE A 72 19.98 12.74 10.22
CA PHE A 72 20.01 13.58 11.40
C PHE A 72 20.50 12.82 12.64
N ASP A 73 21.56 13.33 13.28
CA ASP A 73 22.06 12.82 14.54
C ASP A 73 21.33 13.46 15.74
N PHE A 74 20.62 12.64 16.48
CA PHE A 74 19.84 13.04 17.66
C PHE A 74 20.65 13.09 18.95
N SER A 75 21.92 12.67 18.97
CA SER A 75 22.73 12.53 20.19
C SER A 75 22.76 13.81 21.02
N ARG A 76 23.00 14.95 20.38
CA ARG A 76 23.00 16.24 21.06
C ARG A 76 21.64 16.59 21.68
N ILE A 77 20.54 16.26 21.02
CA ILE A 77 19.18 16.51 21.55
C ILE A 77 18.92 15.62 22.75
N GLU A 78 19.37 14.37 22.71
CA GLU A 78 19.24 13.42 23.83
C GLU A 78 20.01 13.93 25.05
N ASP A 79 21.25 14.39 24.87
CA ASP A 79 22.07 14.97 25.93
C ASP A 79 21.41 16.22 26.55
N GLU A 80 20.98 17.17 25.74
CA GLU A 80 20.34 18.42 26.19
C GLU A 80 19.01 18.17 26.94
N LEU A 81 18.25 17.16 26.52
CA LEU A 81 16.97 16.81 27.11
C LEU A 81 17.08 15.77 28.23
N GLY A 82 18.18 15.08 28.34
CA GLY A 82 18.39 13.94 29.27
C GLY A 82 17.39 12.81 28.98
N VAL A 83 17.31 12.40 27.73
CA VAL A 83 16.47 11.29 27.23
C VAL A 83 17.31 10.36 26.36
N ASP A 84 16.84 9.12 26.16
CA ASP A 84 17.49 8.09 25.32
C ASP A 84 16.51 7.50 24.28
N CYS A 85 15.41 8.18 24.06
CA CYS A 85 14.32 7.63 23.23
C CYS A 85 14.64 7.57 21.73
N PHE A 86 15.50 8.44 21.24
CA PHE A 86 15.89 8.44 19.82
C PHE A 86 16.86 7.29 19.52
N SER A 87 17.87 7.10 20.37
CA SER A 87 18.78 5.94 20.29
C SER A 87 18.02 4.62 20.33
N ARG A 88 17.00 4.51 21.20
CA ARG A 88 16.17 3.30 21.31
C ARG A 88 15.30 3.02 20.10
N ILE A 89 14.76 4.05 19.43
CA ILE A 89 13.97 3.85 18.20
C ILE A 89 14.85 3.63 16.98
N SER A 90 16.12 4.04 17.02
CA SER A 90 17.08 3.80 15.92
C SER A 90 17.68 2.39 15.95
N ASP A 91 17.65 1.72 17.09
CA ASP A 91 18.07 0.32 17.27
C ASP A 91 16.96 -0.49 17.99
N TYR A 92 15.81 -0.55 17.33
CA TYR A 92 14.60 -1.16 17.89
C TYR A 92 14.50 -2.64 17.52
N GLN A 93 14.08 -3.44 18.50
CA GLN A 93 13.78 -4.85 18.30
C GLN A 93 12.28 -5.09 18.45
N ALA A 94 11.63 -5.43 17.35
CA ALA A 94 10.20 -5.69 17.33
C ALA A 94 9.87 -7.00 18.07
N ILE A 95 8.75 -7.01 18.80
CA ILE A 95 8.18 -8.26 19.32
C ILE A 95 7.64 -9.06 18.13
N GLY A 96 8.07 -10.32 18.00
CA GLY A 96 7.61 -11.22 16.96
C GLY A 96 6.09 -11.35 17.00
N LYS A 97 5.43 -11.04 15.89
CA LYS A 97 3.98 -11.16 15.72
C LYS A 97 3.65 -12.14 14.60
N PRO A 98 2.59 -12.95 14.74
CA PRO A 98 2.05 -13.71 13.62
C PRO A 98 1.71 -12.80 12.43
N GLU A 99 2.01 -13.23 11.22
CA GLU A 99 1.78 -12.45 9.98
C GLU A 99 0.33 -11.97 9.81
N LEU A 100 -0.62 -12.67 10.41
CA LEU A 100 -2.04 -12.32 10.39
C LEU A 100 -2.40 -11.09 11.24
N MET A 101 -1.50 -10.64 12.12
CA MET A 101 -1.75 -9.55 13.06
C MET A 101 -1.34 -8.16 12.54
N TYR A 102 -0.69 -8.08 11.37
CA TYR A 102 -0.27 -6.81 10.77
C TYR A 102 -0.26 -6.88 9.24
N ASN A 103 -0.21 -5.73 8.58
CA ASN A 103 -0.13 -5.67 7.12
C ASN A 103 1.30 -5.92 6.63
N LYS A 104 1.63 -7.20 6.43
CA LYS A 104 2.96 -7.65 6.03
C LYS A 104 3.41 -7.01 4.71
N ASN A 105 2.52 -6.88 3.73
CA ASN A 105 2.85 -6.31 2.42
C ASN A 105 3.33 -4.85 2.51
N VAL A 106 2.66 -4.05 3.33
CA VAL A 106 3.10 -2.66 3.60
C VAL A 106 4.39 -2.64 4.39
N SER A 107 4.50 -3.49 5.43
CA SER A 107 5.67 -3.59 6.27
C SER A 107 6.94 -3.88 5.47
N GLU A 108 6.91 -4.91 4.65
CA GLU A 108 8.05 -5.31 3.80
C GLU A 108 8.46 -4.21 2.83
N LYS A 109 7.49 -3.52 2.20
CA LYS A 109 7.80 -2.42 1.29
C LYS A 109 8.42 -1.21 1.99
N VAL A 110 7.90 -0.84 3.16
CA VAL A 110 8.46 0.27 3.96
C VAL A 110 9.88 -0.05 4.36
N GLN A 111 10.13 -1.22 4.95
CA GLN A 111 11.44 -1.58 5.45
C GLN A 111 12.47 -1.74 4.31
N ALA A 112 12.09 -2.38 3.21
CA ALA A 112 12.97 -2.53 2.04
C ALA A 112 13.34 -1.17 1.41
N LEU A 113 12.38 -0.26 1.29
CA LEU A 113 12.68 1.09 0.79
C LEU A 113 13.51 1.88 1.80
N SER A 114 13.21 1.79 3.09
CA SER A 114 13.96 2.45 4.17
C SER A 114 15.44 2.05 4.14
N GLU A 115 15.74 0.75 4.07
CA GLU A 115 17.12 0.24 3.95
C GLU A 115 17.83 0.74 2.68
N ARG A 116 17.11 0.87 1.56
CA ARG A 116 17.67 1.46 0.34
C ARG A 116 17.98 2.96 0.51
N LEU A 117 17.04 3.72 1.10
CA LEU A 117 17.20 5.16 1.30
C LEU A 117 18.37 5.51 2.23
N GLU A 118 18.71 4.63 3.17
CA GLU A 118 19.92 4.77 4.00
C GLU A 118 21.22 4.79 3.17
N THR A 119 21.23 4.13 2.02
CA THR A 119 22.40 4.06 1.13
C THR A 119 22.55 5.26 0.18
N ALA A 120 21.53 6.12 0.09
CA ALA A 120 21.55 7.28 -0.79
C ALA A 120 22.65 8.26 -0.37
N LYS A 121 23.52 8.63 -1.29
CA LYS A 121 24.66 9.54 -1.04
C LYS A 121 24.25 11.00 -0.97
N ASP A 122 23.24 11.37 -1.75
CA ASP A 122 22.74 12.72 -1.84
C ASP A 122 21.21 12.76 -2.07
N GLU A 123 20.66 13.96 -2.14
CA GLU A 123 19.24 14.20 -2.37
C GLU A 123 18.75 13.75 -3.75
N ASN A 124 19.62 13.62 -4.74
CA ASN A 124 19.22 13.15 -6.08
C ASN A 124 19.05 11.64 -6.08
N GLU A 125 20.01 10.89 -5.52
CA GLU A 125 19.85 9.43 -5.35
C GLU A 125 18.62 9.13 -4.48
N PHE A 126 18.38 9.89 -3.42
CA PHE A 126 17.21 9.75 -2.56
C PHE A 126 15.90 9.99 -3.35
N PHE A 127 15.86 11.07 -4.14
CA PHE A 127 14.73 11.40 -5.01
C PHE A 127 14.46 10.28 -6.02
N ASP A 128 15.49 9.79 -6.70
CA ASP A 128 15.35 8.73 -7.70
C ASP A 128 14.81 7.45 -7.07
N MET A 129 15.33 7.02 -5.92
CA MET A 129 14.86 5.82 -5.21
C MET A 129 13.38 5.90 -4.82
N VAL A 130 12.91 7.07 -4.35
CA VAL A 130 11.50 7.26 -3.96
C VAL A 130 10.60 7.32 -5.18
N THR A 131 11.00 8.03 -6.23
CA THR A 131 10.18 8.15 -7.46
C THR A 131 10.11 6.85 -8.24
N ASP A 132 11.18 6.04 -8.23
CA ASP A 132 11.18 4.67 -8.75
C ASP A 132 10.22 3.78 -7.98
N PHE A 133 10.18 3.93 -6.65
CA PHE A 133 9.20 3.22 -5.83
C PHE A 133 7.76 3.62 -6.20
N TYR A 134 7.48 4.92 -6.35
CA TYR A 134 6.15 5.38 -6.77
C TYR A 134 5.76 4.81 -8.14
N LYS A 135 6.70 4.73 -9.06
CA LYS A 135 6.47 4.14 -10.39
C LYS A 135 6.21 2.64 -10.34
N ALA A 136 6.95 1.92 -9.51
CA ALA A 136 6.89 0.46 -9.42
C ALA A 136 5.68 -0.04 -8.63
N TYR A 137 5.39 0.57 -7.49
CA TYR A 137 4.40 0.09 -6.53
C TYR A 137 3.21 1.03 -6.35
N GLY A 138 3.36 2.30 -6.76
CA GLY A 138 2.38 3.35 -6.51
C GLY A 138 2.51 4.01 -5.14
N VAL A 139 1.55 4.88 -4.82
CA VAL A 139 1.53 5.67 -3.60
C VAL A 139 0.19 5.51 -2.88
N GLY A 140 0.23 5.71 -1.56
CA GLY A 140 -0.96 5.70 -0.73
C GLY A 140 -1.59 4.32 -0.60
N MET A 141 -2.83 4.33 -0.19
CA MET A 141 -3.59 3.12 0.12
C MET A 141 -3.66 2.15 -1.05
N PHE A 142 -3.94 2.64 -2.26
CA PHE A 142 -4.14 1.79 -3.45
C PHE A 142 -2.81 1.23 -3.99
N GLY A 143 -1.70 1.94 -3.81
CA GLY A 143 -0.38 1.45 -4.17
C GLY A 143 0.08 0.29 -3.28
N LEU A 144 -0.18 0.41 -1.99
CA LEU A 144 0.39 -0.46 -0.98
C LEU A 144 -0.46 -1.70 -0.67
N ASN A 145 -1.74 -1.74 -1.08
CA ASN A 145 -2.66 -2.82 -0.72
C ASN A 145 -3.31 -3.45 -1.96
N LYS A 146 -3.66 -4.74 -1.83
CA LYS A 146 -4.24 -5.56 -2.89
C LYS A 146 -5.76 -5.44 -2.99
N ALA A 147 -6.41 -5.35 -1.82
CA ALA A 147 -7.85 -5.45 -1.72
C ALA A 147 -8.42 -4.48 -0.68
N PHE A 148 -9.65 -4.07 -0.90
CA PHE A 148 -10.34 -3.05 -0.10
C PHE A 148 -11.79 -3.44 0.13
N ARG A 149 -12.34 -2.93 1.24
CA ARG A 149 -13.79 -2.81 1.49
C ARG A 149 -14.17 -1.36 1.55
N ILE A 150 -15.45 -1.07 1.41
CA ILE A 150 -15.98 0.27 1.65
C ILE A 150 -16.68 0.34 3.00
N GLU A 151 -16.52 1.47 3.67
CA GLU A 151 -17.25 1.83 4.90
C GLU A 151 -18.05 3.10 4.62
N GLU A 152 -19.30 3.14 5.06
CA GLU A 152 -20.14 4.34 4.98
C GLU A 152 -19.69 5.35 6.05
N CYS A 153 -19.43 6.59 5.66
CA CYS A 153 -18.91 7.65 6.54
C CYS A 153 -19.92 8.79 6.80
N GLY A 154 -21.22 8.53 6.68
CA GLY A 154 -22.24 9.58 6.75
C GLY A 154 -22.31 10.44 5.48
N ASP A 155 -23.38 11.23 5.33
CA ASP A 155 -23.62 12.15 4.19
C ASP A 155 -23.39 11.52 2.79
N ASN A 156 -23.74 10.26 2.61
CA ASN A 156 -23.51 9.49 1.37
C ASN A 156 -22.03 9.41 0.92
N ASN A 157 -21.08 9.61 1.81
CA ASN A 157 -19.65 9.43 1.56
C ASN A 157 -19.21 8.01 1.91
N ILE A 158 -18.28 7.49 1.13
CA ILE A 158 -17.62 6.22 1.39
C ILE A 158 -16.14 6.40 1.67
N ARG A 159 -15.60 5.51 2.47
CA ARG A 159 -14.17 5.40 2.75
C ARG A 159 -13.70 3.99 2.39
N PHE A 160 -12.55 3.90 1.75
CA PHE A 160 -11.90 2.62 1.53
C PHE A 160 -11.13 2.18 2.77
N ARG A 161 -11.22 0.90 3.07
CA ARG A 161 -10.43 0.24 4.11
C ARG A 161 -9.69 -0.94 3.50
N ALA A 162 -8.38 -0.97 3.69
CA ALA A 162 -7.56 -2.08 3.20
C ALA A 162 -7.93 -3.41 3.88
N ILE A 163 -7.94 -4.48 3.12
CA ILE A 163 -8.04 -5.85 3.62
C ILE A 163 -6.62 -6.34 3.86
N ASN A 164 -6.19 -6.33 5.13
CA ASN A 164 -4.80 -6.59 5.51
C ASN A 164 -4.37 -8.05 5.35
N ASN A 165 -5.32 -8.98 5.46
CA ASN A 165 -5.05 -10.42 5.58
C ASN A 165 -5.80 -11.21 4.51
N MET A 166 -5.62 -10.82 3.25
CA MET A 166 -6.13 -11.62 2.15
C MET A 166 -5.33 -12.93 2.06
N ASP A 167 -6.04 -14.06 1.93
CA ASP A 167 -5.40 -15.37 1.80
C ASP A 167 -4.32 -15.35 0.70
N LYS A 168 -3.16 -15.95 0.98
CA LYS A 168 -2.02 -16.04 0.05
C LYS A 168 -2.20 -17.16 -1.00
N VAL A 169 -3.44 -17.42 -1.39
CA VAL A 169 -3.78 -18.43 -2.39
C VAL A 169 -3.31 -17.97 -3.77
N VAL A 170 -2.81 -18.90 -4.58
CA VAL A 170 -2.48 -18.74 -6.00
C VAL A 170 -3.33 -19.70 -6.84
N LEU A 171 -3.42 -19.44 -8.13
CA LEU A 171 -4.27 -20.27 -9.03
C LEU A 171 -3.84 -21.74 -9.08
N SER A 172 -2.58 -22.03 -8.87
CA SER A 172 -2.06 -23.41 -8.80
C SER A 172 -2.55 -24.18 -7.56
N ASP A 173 -2.99 -23.50 -6.51
CA ASP A 173 -3.53 -24.13 -5.30
C ASP A 173 -4.96 -24.65 -5.51
N LEU A 174 -5.63 -24.20 -6.56
CA LEU A 174 -6.99 -24.60 -6.91
C LEU A 174 -6.98 -25.87 -7.74
N VAL A 175 -7.43 -26.95 -7.17
CA VAL A 175 -7.52 -28.25 -7.86
C VAL A 175 -8.80 -28.36 -8.69
N GLY A 176 -8.67 -28.74 -9.97
CA GLY A 176 -9.80 -28.88 -10.88
C GLY A 176 -10.22 -27.58 -11.57
N TYR A 177 -11.32 -27.64 -12.29
CA TYR A 177 -11.92 -26.51 -13.01
C TYR A 177 -10.97 -25.80 -14.01
N GLU A 178 -10.09 -26.56 -14.69
CA GLU A 178 -9.01 -25.99 -15.52
C GLU A 178 -9.55 -25.06 -16.62
N ILE A 179 -10.66 -25.44 -17.28
CA ILE A 179 -11.28 -24.61 -18.33
C ILE A 179 -11.81 -23.29 -17.75
N GLN A 180 -12.43 -23.34 -16.59
CA GLN A 180 -12.97 -22.15 -15.92
C GLN A 180 -11.83 -21.23 -15.45
N LYS A 181 -10.79 -21.80 -14.86
CA LYS A 181 -9.59 -21.07 -14.46
C LYS A 181 -8.95 -20.39 -15.67
N GLN A 182 -8.73 -21.10 -16.75
CA GLN A 182 -8.15 -20.56 -17.98
C GLN A 182 -8.97 -19.37 -18.51
N LYS A 183 -10.30 -19.50 -18.60
CA LYS A 183 -11.18 -18.39 -19.04
C LYS A 183 -11.09 -17.19 -18.11
N LEU A 184 -11.01 -17.41 -16.81
CA LEU A 184 -10.87 -16.33 -15.83
C LEU A 184 -9.52 -15.62 -15.99
N VAL A 185 -8.43 -16.37 -16.16
CA VAL A 185 -7.09 -15.84 -16.42
C VAL A 185 -7.06 -15.02 -17.71
N GLU A 186 -7.47 -15.59 -18.84
CA GLU A 186 -7.48 -14.90 -20.14
C GLU A 186 -8.25 -13.58 -20.11
N ASN A 187 -9.41 -13.57 -19.43
CA ASN A 187 -10.20 -12.35 -19.26
C ASN A 187 -9.52 -11.32 -18.33
N THR A 188 -8.84 -11.78 -17.29
CA THR A 188 -8.10 -10.92 -16.36
C THR A 188 -6.87 -10.32 -17.02
N GLU A 189 -6.11 -11.11 -17.79
CA GLU A 189 -4.97 -10.61 -18.57
C GLU A 189 -5.40 -9.54 -19.56
N ALA A 190 -6.47 -9.80 -20.31
CA ALA A 190 -7.04 -8.80 -21.22
C ALA A 190 -7.38 -7.50 -20.49
N PHE A 191 -7.96 -7.59 -19.29
CA PHE A 191 -8.31 -6.43 -18.47
C PHE A 191 -7.07 -5.67 -17.99
N VAL A 192 -6.09 -6.37 -17.42
CA VAL A 192 -4.85 -5.77 -16.89
C VAL A 192 -4.07 -5.08 -18.00
N GLU A 193 -3.96 -5.69 -19.17
CA GLU A 193 -3.30 -5.13 -20.35
C GLU A 193 -4.08 -3.99 -21.02
N GLY A 194 -5.27 -3.67 -20.55
CA GLY A 194 -6.12 -2.62 -21.11
C GLY A 194 -6.83 -3.01 -22.39
N ARG A 195 -6.86 -4.30 -22.72
CA ARG A 195 -7.67 -4.86 -23.79
C ARG A 195 -9.15 -5.00 -23.37
N LYS A 196 -10.03 -5.23 -24.31
CA LYS A 196 -11.46 -5.46 -24.03
C LYS A 196 -11.62 -6.73 -23.20
N ALA A 197 -12.23 -6.60 -22.03
CA ALA A 197 -12.57 -7.67 -21.11
C ALA A 197 -14.06 -7.62 -20.74
N ASN A 198 -14.59 -8.72 -20.23
CA ASN A 198 -15.99 -8.85 -19.86
C ASN A 198 -16.17 -8.89 -18.35
N ASN A 199 -17.38 -8.54 -17.88
CA ASN A 199 -17.78 -8.89 -16.51
C ASN A 199 -17.88 -10.42 -16.38
N VAL A 200 -17.54 -10.94 -15.20
CA VAL A 200 -17.49 -12.38 -14.93
C VAL A 200 -18.50 -12.73 -13.86
N LEU A 201 -19.28 -13.76 -14.11
CA LEU A 201 -20.16 -14.38 -13.13
C LEU A 201 -19.61 -15.78 -12.80
N LEU A 202 -19.20 -15.98 -11.53
CA LEU A 202 -18.83 -17.29 -11.02
C LEU A 202 -20.05 -17.91 -10.32
N PHE A 203 -20.52 -19.04 -10.80
CA PHE A 203 -21.66 -19.76 -10.23
C PHE A 203 -21.29 -21.22 -9.94
N GLY A 204 -22.00 -21.84 -9.03
CA GLY A 204 -21.77 -23.21 -8.56
C GLY A 204 -22.01 -23.34 -7.07
N ASP A 205 -21.93 -24.56 -6.55
CA ASP A 205 -22.20 -24.89 -5.15
C ASP A 205 -21.25 -24.16 -4.17
N SER A 206 -21.66 -24.09 -2.91
CA SER A 206 -20.80 -23.57 -1.85
C SER A 206 -19.54 -24.43 -1.72
N GLY A 207 -18.39 -23.79 -1.44
CA GLY A 207 -17.13 -24.51 -1.26
C GLY A 207 -16.39 -24.89 -2.55
N THR A 208 -16.90 -24.54 -3.74
CA THR A 208 -16.23 -24.85 -5.04
C THR A 208 -15.10 -23.91 -5.41
N GLY A 209 -14.63 -23.06 -4.49
CA GLY A 209 -13.47 -22.20 -4.70
C GLY A 209 -13.72 -20.89 -5.47
N LYS A 210 -14.98 -20.45 -5.63
CA LYS A 210 -15.31 -19.21 -6.36
C LYS A 210 -14.59 -17.97 -5.79
N SER A 211 -14.82 -17.68 -4.52
CA SER A 211 -14.20 -16.53 -3.83
C SER A 211 -12.68 -16.69 -3.74
N THR A 212 -12.20 -17.93 -3.59
CA THR A 212 -10.77 -18.27 -3.58
C THR A 212 -10.11 -17.99 -4.93
N SER A 213 -10.82 -18.26 -6.05
CA SER A 213 -10.31 -17.96 -7.40
C SER A 213 -10.12 -16.46 -7.62
N ILE A 214 -11.04 -15.62 -7.11
CA ILE A 214 -10.89 -14.15 -7.21
C ILE A 214 -9.69 -13.67 -6.39
N LYS A 215 -9.51 -14.18 -5.17
CA LYS A 215 -8.35 -13.84 -4.33
C LYS A 215 -7.03 -14.26 -5.00
N ALA A 216 -7.00 -15.45 -5.61
CA ALA A 216 -5.84 -15.96 -6.33
C ALA A 216 -5.48 -15.06 -7.53
N ILE A 217 -6.46 -14.67 -8.34
CA ILE A 217 -6.28 -13.71 -9.44
C ILE A 217 -5.70 -12.38 -8.93
N VAL A 218 -6.23 -11.82 -7.85
CA VAL A 218 -5.73 -10.57 -7.29
C VAL A 218 -4.29 -10.71 -6.80
N ASN A 219 -3.94 -11.84 -6.18
CA ASN A 219 -2.57 -12.09 -5.73
C ASN A 219 -1.59 -12.16 -6.91
N GLU A 220 -1.98 -12.83 -7.99
CA GLU A 220 -1.12 -13.10 -9.13
C GLU A 220 -0.89 -11.87 -10.01
N TYR A 221 -1.93 -11.03 -10.18
CA TYR A 221 -1.85 -9.84 -11.03
C TYR A 221 -1.66 -8.51 -10.27
N TYR A 222 -1.42 -8.56 -8.95
CA TYR A 222 -1.20 -7.37 -8.14
C TYR A 222 -0.04 -6.50 -8.64
N ASP A 223 1.09 -7.11 -8.95
CA ASP A 223 2.29 -6.39 -9.41
C ASP A 223 2.11 -5.82 -10.82
N GLN A 224 1.12 -6.31 -11.56
CA GLN A 224 0.67 -5.75 -12.84
C GLN A 224 -0.41 -4.67 -12.67
N GLY A 225 -0.66 -4.22 -11.47
CA GLY A 225 -1.57 -3.13 -11.15
C GLY A 225 -3.02 -3.53 -10.85
N LEU A 226 -3.33 -4.83 -10.72
CA LEU A 226 -4.67 -5.27 -10.34
C LEU A 226 -4.97 -5.01 -8.88
N ARG A 227 -6.17 -4.51 -8.59
CA ARG A 227 -6.71 -4.26 -7.25
C ARG A 227 -8.13 -4.78 -7.16
N MET A 228 -8.57 -5.14 -5.96
CA MET A 228 -9.94 -5.60 -5.70
C MET A 228 -10.66 -4.69 -4.71
N ILE A 229 -11.92 -4.39 -5.00
CA ILE A 229 -12.83 -3.75 -4.06
C ILE A 229 -13.97 -4.73 -3.81
N GLU A 230 -14.06 -5.22 -2.58
CA GLU A 230 -15.15 -6.07 -2.12
C GLU A 230 -16.30 -5.19 -1.65
N ILE A 231 -17.48 -5.38 -2.24
CA ILE A 231 -18.71 -4.68 -1.84
C ILE A 231 -19.80 -5.70 -1.54
N TYR A 232 -20.62 -5.38 -0.54
CA TYR A 232 -21.77 -6.19 -0.18
C TYR A 232 -23.04 -5.72 -0.91
N LYS A 233 -24.03 -6.59 -1.03
CA LYS A 233 -25.30 -6.30 -1.74
C LYS A 233 -25.95 -4.97 -1.31
N HIS A 234 -25.98 -4.68 -0.02
CA HIS A 234 -26.55 -3.43 0.51
C HIS A 234 -25.75 -2.17 0.14
N GLN A 235 -24.48 -2.32 -0.24
CA GLN A 235 -23.59 -1.23 -0.63
C GLN A 235 -23.61 -0.94 -2.14
N PHE A 236 -24.47 -1.65 -2.90
CA PHE A 236 -24.59 -1.44 -4.34
C PHE A 236 -25.02 -0.01 -4.71
N LYS A 237 -25.76 0.65 -3.84
CA LYS A 237 -26.13 2.08 -3.96
C LYS A 237 -24.90 3.00 -4.07
N ASP A 238 -23.77 2.60 -3.49
CA ASP A 238 -22.53 3.37 -3.42
C ASP A 238 -21.59 3.15 -4.61
N LEU A 239 -21.94 2.26 -5.54
CA LEU A 239 -21.10 1.88 -6.68
C LEU A 239 -20.62 3.10 -7.49
N SER A 240 -21.49 4.09 -7.71
CA SER A 240 -21.12 5.31 -8.42
C SER A 240 -20.04 6.11 -7.68
N ASN A 241 -20.11 6.16 -6.35
CA ASN A 241 -19.11 6.81 -5.50
C ASN A 241 -17.77 6.06 -5.52
N VAL A 242 -17.82 4.72 -5.50
CA VAL A 242 -16.64 3.86 -5.66
C VAL A 242 -15.94 4.19 -6.97
N ILE A 243 -16.67 4.12 -8.08
CA ILE A 243 -16.14 4.38 -9.42
C ILE A 243 -15.55 5.79 -9.51
N ALA A 244 -16.23 6.80 -8.97
CA ALA A 244 -15.76 8.19 -9.01
C ALA A 244 -14.38 8.37 -8.35
N GLN A 245 -14.12 7.65 -7.25
CA GLN A 245 -12.85 7.75 -6.52
C GLN A 245 -11.69 6.98 -7.18
N ILE A 246 -11.98 5.89 -7.92
CA ILE A 246 -10.92 5.04 -8.49
C ILE A 246 -10.63 5.30 -9.97
N LYS A 247 -11.56 5.91 -10.73
CA LYS A 247 -11.47 6.08 -12.19
C LYS A 247 -10.21 6.79 -12.67
N ASN A 248 -9.61 7.64 -11.84
CA ASN A 248 -8.42 8.43 -12.19
C ASN A 248 -7.11 7.82 -11.66
N ARG A 249 -7.17 6.65 -11.02
CA ARG A 249 -5.99 5.95 -10.51
C ARG A 249 -5.32 5.14 -11.62
N ASN A 250 -4.04 4.84 -11.42
CA ASN A 250 -3.25 4.08 -12.40
C ASN A 250 -3.39 2.55 -12.26
N TYR A 251 -4.43 2.08 -11.59
CA TYR A 251 -4.67 0.66 -11.34
C TYR A 251 -5.88 0.15 -12.12
N ARG A 252 -5.93 -1.17 -12.26
CA ARG A 252 -7.09 -1.91 -12.73
C ARG A 252 -7.87 -2.44 -11.55
N PHE A 253 -9.13 -2.04 -11.40
CA PHE A 253 -9.96 -2.44 -10.26
C PHE A 253 -11.00 -3.47 -10.66
N ILE A 254 -10.99 -4.60 -9.96
CA ILE A 254 -12.12 -5.54 -9.93
C ILE A 254 -13.04 -5.13 -8.79
N ILE A 255 -14.32 -4.91 -9.08
CA ILE A 255 -15.35 -4.76 -8.07
C ILE A 255 -15.96 -6.14 -7.86
N TYR A 256 -15.71 -6.72 -6.71
CA TYR A 256 -16.12 -8.05 -6.35
C TYR A 256 -17.35 -8.02 -5.44
N MET A 257 -18.38 -8.74 -5.83
CA MET A 257 -19.59 -8.94 -5.03
C MET A 257 -19.72 -10.42 -4.71
N ASP A 258 -19.63 -10.76 -3.41
CA ASP A 258 -19.88 -12.12 -2.95
C ASP A 258 -21.36 -12.31 -2.64
N ASP A 259 -21.82 -13.55 -2.79
CA ASP A 259 -23.16 -14.00 -2.42
C ASP A 259 -24.32 -13.19 -3.02
N LEU A 260 -24.34 -13.11 -4.35
CA LEU A 260 -25.48 -12.59 -5.11
C LEU A 260 -26.60 -13.63 -5.11
N SER A 261 -27.31 -13.78 -3.98
CA SER A 261 -28.58 -14.52 -3.96
C SER A 261 -29.66 -13.66 -4.65
N PHE A 262 -30.20 -14.17 -5.74
CA PHE A 262 -31.34 -13.60 -6.45
C PHE A 262 -32.64 -14.04 -5.83
#